data_1ab6af0ec4d47bf5c947f79c47a3e652
#
_entry.id   1ab6af0ec4d47bf5c947f79c47a3e652
#
_cell.length_a   1.000
_cell.length_b   1.000
_cell.length_c   1.000
_cell.angle_alpha   90.00
_cell.angle_beta   90.00
_cell.angle_gamma   90.00
#
_symmetry.space_group_name_H-M   'P 1'
#
loop_
_entity.id
_entity.type
_entity.pdbx_description
1 polymer ?
#
loop_
_entity_poly.entity_id
_entity_poly.type
_entity_poly.pdbx_seq_one_letter_code
_entity_poly.pdbx_strand_id
1 'polypeptide(L)'
;MNDLSSVLLEGVLAEDPKTSTSPDGQARCNFIVTTVEGRKKEPFHFGVVAYGQLGQKCLYDLKAGRGVRVVGRLRRESSTDPEGEYHPEIKIVAEHVEFRPLKSERGE
;
A
#
# COMPACT_ATOMS: atom_id res chain seq x y z
N MET A 1 -12.88 7.92 21.86
CA MET A 1 -13.64 7.73 20.63
C MET A 1 -12.71 7.41 19.48
N ASN A 2 -13.05 6.45 18.69
CA ASN A 2 -12.24 6.09 17.53
C ASN A 2 -12.75 6.82 16.31
N ASP A 3 -11.83 7.47 15.62
CA ASP A 3 -12.16 8.06 14.35
C ASP A 3 -12.31 6.97 13.31
N LEU A 4 -13.28 7.14 12.44
CA LEU A 4 -13.49 6.20 11.36
C LEU A 4 -12.84 6.73 10.10
N SER A 5 -12.13 5.86 9.42
CA SER A 5 -11.60 6.18 8.11
C SER A 5 -11.77 4.96 7.22
N SER A 6 -12.04 5.21 5.97
CA SER A 6 -12.15 4.14 4.99
C SER A 6 -11.56 4.65 3.70
N VAL A 7 -10.70 3.84 3.11
CA VAL A 7 -10.01 4.20 1.88
C VAL A 7 -10.27 3.10 0.86
N LEU A 8 -10.68 3.52 -0.32
CA LEU A 8 -10.73 2.65 -1.49
C LEU A 8 -9.74 3.20 -2.49
N LEU A 9 -8.76 2.40 -2.82
CA LEU A 9 -7.66 2.82 -3.67
C LEU A 9 -7.46 1.82 -4.80
N GLU A 10 -7.40 2.31 -6.03
CA GLU A 10 -7.07 1.48 -7.16
C GLU A 10 -5.88 2.05 -7.88
N GLY A 11 -5.00 1.18 -8.34
CA GLY A 11 -3.83 1.61 -9.07
C GLY A 11 -2.95 0.43 -9.41
N VAL A 12 -1.69 0.73 -9.65
CA VAL A 12 -0.71 -0.25 -10.10
C VAL A 12 0.47 -0.22 -9.13
N LEU A 13 1.03 -1.39 -8.85
CA LEU A 13 2.24 -1.43 -8.03
C LEU A 13 3.41 -0.84 -8.79
N ALA A 14 4.10 0.10 -8.16
CA ALA A 14 5.27 0.71 -8.75
C ALA A 14 6.47 -0.23 -8.73
N GLU A 15 6.54 -1.08 -7.72
CA GLU A 15 7.65 -2.02 -7.56
C GLU A 15 7.16 -3.25 -6.81
N ASP A 16 8.00 -4.27 -6.75
CA ASP A 16 7.65 -5.48 -6.02
C ASP A 16 7.45 -5.18 -4.53
N PRO A 17 6.52 -5.88 -3.86
CA PRO A 17 6.32 -5.67 -2.44
C PRO A 17 7.52 -6.10 -1.62
N LYS A 18 7.66 -5.51 -0.46
CA LYS A 18 8.79 -5.79 0.45
C LYS A 18 8.26 -6.11 1.84
N THR A 19 9.04 -6.86 2.57
CA THR A 19 8.72 -7.12 3.97
C THR A 19 9.40 -6.09 4.87
N SER A 20 8.78 -5.84 5.99
CA SER A 20 9.39 -5.02 7.04
C SER A 20 8.79 -5.41 8.37
N THR A 21 9.31 -4.79 9.43
CA THR A 21 8.76 -4.94 10.77
C THR A 21 8.14 -3.62 11.16
N SER A 22 6.92 -3.69 11.70
CA SER A 22 6.25 -2.49 12.17
C SER A 22 6.91 -1.97 13.45
N PRO A 23 6.59 -0.73 13.86
CA PRO A 23 7.17 -0.19 15.09
C PRO A 23 6.92 -1.04 16.33
N ASP A 24 5.82 -1.79 16.37
CA ASP A 24 5.51 -2.67 17.50
C ASP A 24 5.99 -4.10 17.28
N GLY A 25 6.83 -4.34 16.29
CA GLY A 25 7.51 -5.63 16.12
C GLY A 25 6.81 -6.64 15.25
N GLN A 26 5.72 -6.30 14.60
CA GLN A 26 5.00 -7.23 13.74
C GLN A 26 5.55 -7.23 12.33
N ALA A 27 5.66 -8.42 11.76
CA ALA A 27 6.04 -8.55 10.36
C ALA A 27 4.89 -8.12 9.47
N ARG A 28 5.23 -7.43 8.39
CA ARG A 28 4.21 -6.93 7.46
C ARG A 28 4.77 -6.85 6.06
N CYS A 29 3.85 -6.82 5.10
CA CYS A 29 4.16 -6.59 3.69
C CYS A 29 3.92 -5.13 3.38
N ASN A 30 4.87 -4.50 2.71
CA ASN A 30 4.76 -3.10 2.27
C ASN A 30 4.73 -3.06 0.76
N PHE A 31 3.83 -2.26 0.22
CA PHE A 31 3.84 -2.01 -1.21
C PHE A 31 3.35 -0.60 -1.48
N ILE A 32 3.69 -0.11 -2.65
CA ILE A 32 3.31 1.23 -3.07
C ILE A 32 2.35 1.11 -4.24
N VAL A 33 1.18 1.72 -4.07
CA VAL A 33 0.18 1.79 -5.13
C VAL A 33 0.28 3.15 -5.78
N THR A 34 0.46 3.15 -7.08
CA THR A 34 0.59 4.37 -7.86
C THR A 34 -0.71 4.59 -8.62
N THR A 35 -1.27 5.77 -8.48
CA THR A 35 -2.46 6.18 -9.22
C THR A 35 -2.10 7.38 -10.09
N VAL A 36 -2.85 7.55 -11.15
CA VAL A 36 -2.71 8.72 -12.01
C VAL A 36 -4.05 9.42 -12.07
N GLU A 37 -4.06 10.67 -11.67
CA GLU A 37 -5.29 11.45 -11.64
C GLU A 37 -5.13 12.75 -12.37
N GLY A 38 -6.28 13.26 -12.85
CA GLY A 38 -6.35 14.58 -13.42
C GLY A 38 -5.80 14.68 -14.83
N ARG A 39 -5.90 15.87 -15.36
CA ARG A 39 -5.48 16.14 -16.73
C ARG A 39 -3.97 16.10 -16.90
N LYS A 40 -3.25 16.43 -15.85
CA LYS A 40 -1.80 16.45 -15.91
C LYS A 40 -1.20 15.07 -15.83
N LYS A 41 -1.99 14.08 -15.45
CA LYS A 41 -1.55 12.69 -15.36
C LYS A 41 -0.34 12.53 -14.44
N GLU A 42 -0.30 13.30 -13.38
CA GLU A 42 0.76 13.19 -12.39
C GLU A 42 0.50 11.98 -11.51
N PRO A 43 1.49 11.15 -11.29
CA PRO A 43 1.29 9.99 -10.43
C PRO A 43 1.31 10.37 -8.96
N PHE A 44 0.46 9.71 -8.20
CA PHE A 44 0.50 9.74 -6.74
C PHE A 44 0.89 8.37 -6.23
N HIS A 45 1.69 8.35 -5.19
CA HIS A 45 2.21 7.12 -4.62
C HIS A 45 1.69 6.98 -3.19
N PHE A 46 1.04 5.86 -2.92
CA PHE A 46 0.44 5.60 -1.62
C PHE A 46 1.11 4.38 -1.00
N GLY A 47 1.66 4.55 0.20
CA GLY A 47 2.22 3.43 0.94
C GLY A 47 1.12 2.61 1.59
N VAL A 48 1.16 1.30 1.36
CA VAL A 48 0.18 0.36 1.90
C VAL A 48 0.92 -0.71 2.67
N VAL A 49 0.36 -1.08 3.82
CA VAL A 49 0.89 -2.17 4.62
C VAL A 49 -0.20 -3.20 4.84
N ALA A 50 0.19 -4.46 4.84
CA ALA A 50 -0.73 -5.56 5.09
C ALA A 50 -0.09 -6.52 6.08
N TYR A 51 -0.88 -6.97 7.04
CA TYR A 51 -0.41 -7.82 8.13
C TYR A 51 -0.96 -9.24 8.00
N GLY A 52 -0.32 -10.17 8.70
CA GLY A 52 -0.83 -11.52 8.85
C GLY A 52 -0.94 -12.26 7.53
N GLN A 53 -2.01 -13.02 7.40
CA GLN A 53 -2.22 -13.83 6.20
C GLN A 53 -2.38 -12.97 4.96
N LEU A 54 -3.06 -11.83 5.09
CA LEU A 54 -3.20 -10.91 3.97
C LEU A 54 -1.83 -10.41 3.51
N GLY A 55 -0.96 -10.08 4.46
CA GLY A 55 0.39 -9.66 4.12
C GLY A 55 1.18 -10.73 3.41
N GLN A 56 1.06 -11.98 3.85
CA GLN A 56 1.74 -13.09 3.20
C GLN A 56 1.23 -13.31 1.78
N LYS A 57 -0.08 -13.20 1.61
CA LYS A 57 -0.67 -13.34 0.28
C LYS A 57 -0.20 -12.24 -0.65
N CYS A 58 -0.16 -11.01 -0.16
CA CYS A 58 0.31 -9.89 -0.96
C CYS A 58 1.78 -10.06 -1.35
N LEU A 59 2.60 -10.49 -0.40
CA LEU A 59 4.01 -10.71 -0.69
C LEU A 59 4.22 -11.76 -1.77
N TYR A 60 3.38 -12.79 -1.75
CA TYR A 60 3.49 -13.89 -2.69
C TYR A 60 2.94 -13.53 -4.08
N ASP A 61 1.81 -12.84 -4.12
CA ASP A 61 1.05 -12.68 -5.37
C ASP A 61 1.30 -11.35 -6.07
N LEU A 62 1.69 -10.30 -5.35
CA LEU A 62 1.86 -8.99 -5.96
C LEU A 62 3.22 -8.85 -6.62
N LYS A 63 3.23 -8.12 -7.73
CA LYS A 63 4.47 -7.82 -8.45
C LYS A 63 4.35 -6.44 -9.08
N ALA A 64 5.49 -5.83 -9.34
CA ALA A 64 5.53 -4.55 -10.05
C ALA A 64 4.70 -4.64 -11.33
N GLY A 65 3.92 -3.60 -11.59
CA GLY A 65 3.06 -3.53 -12.77
C GLY A 65 1.68 -4.13 -12.58
N ARG A 66 1.44 -4.82 -11.47
CA ARG A 66 0.15 -5.45 -11.22
C ARG A 66 -0.88 -4.43 -10.78
N GLY A 67 -2.07 -4.52 -11.32
CA GLY A 67 -3.19 -3.70 -10.87
C GLY A 67 -3.78 -4.23 -9.59
N VAL A 68 -4.16 -3.33 -8.70
CA VAL A 68 -4.74 -3.72 -7.41
C VAL A 68 -5.84 -2.78 -7.01
N ARG A 69 -6.75 -3.29 -6.20
CA ARG A 69 -7.75 -2.51 -5.48
C ARG A 69 -7.58 -2.81 -4.00
N VAL A 70 -7.39 -1.76 -3.21
CA VAL A 70 -7.15 -1.88 -1.78
C VAL A 70 -8.28 -1.20 -1.03
N VAL A 71 -8.84 -1.90 -0.07
CA VAL A 71 -9.75 -1.31 0.91
C VAL A 71 -9.03 -1.35 2.24
N GLY A 72 -9.01 -0.23 2.92
CA GLY A 72 -8.31 -0.16 4.19
C GLY A 72 -8.61 1.10 4.95
N ARG A 73 -7.75 1.38 5.91
CA ARG A 73 -7.87 2.54 6.77
C ARG A 73 -6.57 3.28 6.84
N LEU A 74 -6.66 4.57 7.10
CA LEU A 74 -5.48 5.39 7.30
C LEU A 74 -4.89 5.12 8.67
N ARG A 75 -3.57 5.08 8.72
CA ARG A 75 -2.84 4.94 9.97
C ARG A 75 -1.68 5.91 9.97
N ARG A 76 -1.51 6.57 11.09
CA ARG A 76 -0.38 7.44 11.29
C ARG A 76 0.78 6.62 11.85
N GLU A 77 1.92 6.72 11.20
CA GLU A 77 3.16 6.17 11.70
C GLU A 77 4.18 7.27 11.79
N SER A 78 5.15 7.07 12.64
CA SER A 78 6.23 8.02 12.75
C SER A 78 7.54 7.28 12.90
N SER A 79 8.58 7.90 12.44
CA SER A 79 9.93 7.39 12.63
C SER A 79 10.84 8.55 12.96
N THR A 80 11.96 8.22 13.60
CA THR A 80 12.99 9.20 13.89
C THR A 80 14.23 8.77 13.14
N ASP A 81 14.79 9.67 12.36
CA ASP A 81 15.97 9.34 11.58
C ASP A 81 17.23 9.35 12.48
N PRO A 82 18.38 8.94 11.93
CA PRO A 82 19.61 8.92 12.72
C PRO A 82 20.03 10.27 13.29
N GLU A 83 19.59 11.36 12.64
CA GLU A 83 19.88 12.71 13.13
C GLU A 83 18.87 13.17 14.17
N GLY A 84 17.90 12.35 14.53
CA GLY A 84 16.92 12.69 15.54
C GLY A 84 15.71 13.44 15.00
N GLU A 85 15.58 13.60 13.70
CA GLU A 85 14.42 14.27 13.14
C GLU A 85 13.21 13.37 13.07
N TYR A 86 12.06 13.91 13.43
CA TYR A 86 10.80 13.21 13.45
C TYR A 86 10.15 13.26 12.07
N HIS A 87 9.78 12.10 11.55
CA HIS A 87 9.14 11.98 10.25
C HIS A 87 7.77 11.33 10.39
N PRO A 88 6.70 12.12 10.45
CA PRO A 88 5.37 11.56 10.45
C PRO A 88 5.01 11.06 9.05
N GLU A 89 4.35 9.92 9.01
CA GLU A 89 3.89 9.32 7.77
C GLU A 89 2.46 8.85 7.92
N ILE A 90 1.74 8.86 6.81
CA ILE A 90 0.41 8.27 6.76
C ILE A 90 0.50 7.04 5.87
N LYS A 91 0.09 5.91 6.41
CA LYS A 91 0.03 4.65 5.68
C LYS A 91 -1.40 4.19 5.57
N ILE A 92 -1.67 3.38 4.56
CA ILE A 92 -2.95 2.70 4.44
C ILE A 92 -2.74 1.28 4.96
N VAL A 93 -3.51 0.91 5.98
CA VAL A 93 -3.50 -0.47 6.46
C VAL A 93 -4.57 -1.22 5.69
N ALA A 94 -4.14 -2.17 4.88
CA ALA A 94 -5.06 -2.92 4.02
C ALA A 94 -5.90 -3.87 4.86
N GLU A 95 -7.19 -3.89 4.58
CA GLU A 95 -8.13 -4.86 5.13
C GLU A 95 -8.54 -5.85 4.06
N HIS A 96 -8.48 -5.43 2.80
CA HIS A 96 -8.85 -6.26 1.67
C HIS A 96 -8.06 -5.81 0.46
N VAL A 97 -7.51 -6.76 -0.27
CA VAL A 97 -6.74 -6.47 -1.48
C VAL A 97 -7.24 -7.38 -2.58
N GLU A 98 -7.64 -6.79 -3.68
CA GLU A 98 -8.04 -7.51 -4.88
C GLU A 98 -6.98 -7.30 -5.94
N PHE A 99 -6.56 -8.39 -6.56
CA PHE A 99 -5.60 -8.33 -7.65
C PHE A 99 -6.38 -8.15 -8.93
N ARG A 100 -5.98 -7.18 -9.70
CA ARG A 100 -6.63 -6.93 -10.97
C ARG A 100 -5.78 -7.49 -12.09
N PRO A 101 -6.40 -8.02 -13.15
CA PRO A 101 -5.62 -8.53 -14.28
C PRO A 101 -4.85 -7.39 -14.92
N LEU A 102 -3.69 -7.72 -15.46
CA LEU A 102 -2.97 -6.78 -16.31
C LEU A 102 -3.83 -6.45 -17.52
N LYS A 103 -3.62 -5.29 -18.07
CA LYS A 103 -4.43 -4.83 -19.19
C LYS A 103 -4.41 -5.84 -20.34
N SER A 104 -3.26 -6.43 -20.61
CA SER A 104 -3.14 -7.44 -21.66
C SER A 104 -3.94 -8.69 -21.35
N GLU A 105 -4.12 -9.03 -20.08
CA GLU A 105 -4.88 -10.20 -19.68
C GLU A 105 -6.38 -10.01 -19.87
N ARG A 106 -6.83 -8.77 -20.02
CA ARG A 106 -8.24 -8.48 -20.27
C ARG A 106 -8.58 -8.43 -21.75
N GLY A 107 -7.63 -8.72 -22.61
CA GLY A 107 -7.87 -8.76 -24.04
C GLY A 107 -7.99 -7.39 -24.70
N GLU A 108 -7.46 -6.39 -24.10
CA GLU A 108 -7.54 -5.02 -24.60
C GLU A 108 -6.31 -4.61 -25.35
#